data_b9f6c7ba89f93bde24f4fd2ef6cb4ff6
#
_entry.id   b9f6c7ba89f93bde24f4fd2ef6cb4ff6
#
_cell.length_a   1.000
_cell.length_b   1.000
_cell.length_c   1.000
_cell.angle_alpha   90.00
_cell.angle_beta   90.00
_cell.angle_gamma   90.00
#
_symmetry.space_group_name_H-M   'P 1'
#
loop_
_entity.id
_entity.type
_entity.pdbx_description
1 polymer ?
#
loop_
_entity_poly.entity_id
_entity_poly.type
_entity_poly.pdbx_seq_one_letter_code
_entity_poly.pdbx_strand_id
1 'polypeptide(L)'
;MTLPNEFVNWFRSSAPYIHAHRNKTFVISFGGEAVLAADFEHHVHDFALLNSLGIRLVLVHGIRPQVDQRLQNSVPPRFHNHLRITDDLALQAVKEAAGLVRVEIEALLSLGLA
;
A
#
# COMPACT_ATOMS: atom_id res chain seq x y z
N MET A 1 -31.22 -19.34 0.39
CA MET A 1 -30.02 -19.67 -0.41
C MET A 1 -29.14 -20.61 0.38
N THR A 2 -28.77 -21.73 -0.22
CA THR A 2 -27.91 -22.72 0.44
C THR A 2 -26.45 -22.39 0.13
N LEU A 3 -25.63 -22.18 1.17
CA LEU A 3 -24.19 -21.93 1.00
C LEU A 3 -23.51 -23.24 0.60
N PRO A 4 -22.52 -23.19 -0.33
CA PRO A 4 -21.73 -24.37 -0.67
C PRO A 4 -21.00 -24.91 0.58
N ASN A 5 -20.89 -26.23 0.69
CA ASN A 5 -20.14 -26.85 1.80
C ASN A 5 -18.70 -26.41 1.86
N GLU A 6 -18.06 -26.19 0.68
CA GLU A 6 -16.69 -25.68 0.60
C GLU A 6 -16.55 -24.32 1.27
N PHE A 7 -17.51 -23.41 1.01
CA PHE A 7 -17.50 -22.09 1.62
C PHE A 7 -17.61 -22.19 3.16
N VAL A 8 -18.53 -23.02 3.64
CA VAL A 8 -18.73 -23.20 5.08
C VAL A 8 -17.47 -23.76 5.73
N ASN A 9 -16.85 -24.76 5.11
CA ASN A 9 -15.64 -25.38 5.63
C ASN A 9 -14.47 -24.38 5.63
N TRP A 10 -14.34 -23.62 4.55
CA TRP A 10 -13.33 -22.56 4.45
C TRP A 10 -13.52 -21.51 5.57
N PHE A 11 -14.74 -21.05 5.74
CA PHE A 11 -15.07 -20.07 6.76
C PHE A 11 -14.73 -20.57 8.15
N ARG A 12 -15.12 -21.80 8.46
CA ARG A 12 -14.82 -22.43 9.75
C ARG A 12 -13.31 -22.57 10.00
N SER A 13 -12.56 -22.95 8.98
CA SER A 13 -11.10 -23.08 9.11
C SER A 13 -10.39 -21.73 9.18
N SER A 14 -11.00 -20.66 8.68
CA SER A 14 -10.44 -19.29 8.74
C SER A 14 -10.69 -18.62 10.08
N ALA A 15 -11.76 -18.97 10.77
CA ALA A 15 -12.17 -18.29 12.01
C ALA A 15 -11.08 -18.26 13.09
N PRO A 16 -10.29 -19.32 13.35
CA PRO A 16 -9.23 -19.28 14.35
C PRO A 16 -8.14 -18.23 14.01
N TYR A 17 -7.81 -18.06 12.72
CA TYR A 17 -6.82 -17.08 12.28
C TYR A 17 -7.34 -15.66 12.48
N ILE A 18 -8.60 -15.41 12.15
CA ILE A 18 -9.25 -14.10 12.37
C ILE A 18 -9.22 -13.78 13.87
N HIS A 19 -9.60 -14.73 14.71
CA HIS A 19 -9.60 -14.56 16.16
C HIS A 19 -8.19 -14.28 16.71
N ALA A 20 -7.19 -15.01 16.21
CA ALA A 20 -5.80 -14.88 16.66
C ALA A 20 -5.21 -13.50 16.32
N HIS A 21 -5.62 -12.90 15.21
CA HIS A 21 -5.04 -11.63 14.72
C HIS A 21 -5.89 -10.41 15.07
N ARG A 22 -7.09 -10.60 15.53
CA ARG A 22 -7.99 -9.52 15.93
C ARG A 22 -7.31 -8.65 17.01
N ASN A 23 -7.44 -7.35 16.88
CA ASN A 23 -6.83 -6.34 17.76
C ASN A 23 -5.30 -6.28 17.70
N LYS A 24 -4.68 -6.99 16.74
CA LYS A 24 -3.24 -6.87 16.45
C LYS A 24 -3.01 -5.74 15.46
N THR A 25 -1.77 -5.33 15.36
CA THR A 25 -1.34 -4.31 14.39
C THR A 25 -0.45 -4.98 13.35
N PHE A 26 -0.82 -4.85 12.09
CA PHE A 26 -0.02 -5.32 10.96
C PHE A 26 0.67 -4.13 10.32
N VAL A 27 1.96 -4.28 10.09
CA VAL A 27 2.73 -3.31 9.30
C VAL A 27 2.90 -3.91 7.91
N ILE A 28 2.35 -3.24 6.90
CA ILE A 28 2.42 -3.71 5.52
C ILE A 28 3.30 -2.72 4.75
N SER A 29 4.42 -3.23 4.23
CA SER A 29 5.38 -2.42 3.49
C SER A 29 5.36 -2.82 2.01
N PHE A 30 5.32 -1.82 1.13
CA PHE A 30 5.35 -2.03 -0.32
C PHE A 30 6.05 -0.87 -1.02
N GLY A 31 6.65 -1.16 -2.18
CA GLY A 31 7.33 -0.15 -2.97
C GLY A 31 6.37 0.74 -3.75
N GLY A 32 6.89 1.84 -4.27
CA GLY A 32 6.13 2.72 -5.15
C GLY A 32 5.68 2.03 -6.44
N GLU A 33 6.38 0.98 -6.85
CA GLU A 33 6.02 0.17 -8.01
C GLU A 33 4.66 -0.52 -7.80
N ALA A 34 4.38 -0.98 -6.59
CA ALA A 34 3.10 -1.59 -6.26
C ALA A 34 1.95 -0.60 -6.42
N VAL A 35 2.18 0.66 -6.07
CA VAL A 35 1.18 1.73 -6.20
C VAL A 35 0.82 1.97 -7.68
N LEU A 36 1.79 1.82 -8.57
CA LEU A 36 1.58 2.00 -10.01
C LEU A 36 0.99 0.77 -10.70
N ALA A 37 0.98 -0.37 -10.02
CA ALA A 37 0.47 -1.61 -10.61
C ALA A 37 -1.04 -1.56 -10.83
N ALA A 38 -1.49 -2.19 -11.91
CA ALA A 38 -2.91 -2.17 -12.27
C ALA A 38 -3.82 -2.81 -11.22
N ASP A 39 -3.28 -3.72 -10.41
CA ASP A 39 -4.03 -4.42 -9.37
C ASP A 39 -3.91 -3.77 -7.99
N PHE A 40 -3.31 -2.59 -7.88
CA PHE A 40 -3.10 -1.93 -6.59
C PHE A 40 -4.43 -1.67 -5.86
N GLU A 41 -5.46 -1.30 -6.59
CA GLU A 41 -6.79 -1.08 -6.02
C GLU A 41 -7.31 -2.33 -5.30
N HIS A 42 -7.06 -3.51 -5.86
CA HIS A 42 -7.45 -4.77 -5.23
C HIS A 42 -6.70 -5.01 -3.92
N HIS A 43 -5.40 -4.67 -3.87
CA HIS A 43 -4.63 -4.78 -2.63
C HIS A 43 -5.14 -3.83 -1.56
N VAL A 44 -5.48 -2.59 -1.92
CA VAL A 44 -6.05 -1.64 -0.97
C VAL A 44 -7.40 -2.14 -0.45
N HIS A 45 -8.21 -2.75 -1.30
CA HIS A 45 -9.46 -3.37 -0.92
C HIS A 45 -9.24 -4.48 0.11
N ASP A 46 -8.20 -5.32 -0.09
CA ASP A 46 -7.82 -6.36 0.87
C ASP A 46 -7.38 -5.76 2.20
N PHE A 47 -6.66 -4.64 2.18
CA PHE A 47 -6.28 -3.92 3.41
C PHE A 47 -7.54 -3.46 4.17
N ALA A 48 -8.49 -2.88 3.46
CA ALA A 48 -9.76 -2.47 4.07
C ALA A 48 -10.50 -3.65 4.68
N LEU A 49 -10.47 -4.80 4.02
CA LEU A 49 -11.07 -6.03 4.54
C LEU A 49 -10.41 -6.46 5.85
N LEU A 50 -9.07 -6.48 5.90
CA LEU A 50 -8.34 -6.81 7.13
C LEU A 50 -8.71 -5.87 8.27
N ASN A 51 -8.82 -4.58 7.98
CA ASN A 51 -9.21 -3.60 8.98
C ASN A 51 -10.63 -3.86 9.50
N SER A 52 -11.55 -4.25 8.62
CA SER A 52 -12.92 -4.56 9.00
C SER A 52 -13.00 -5.78 9.92
N LEU A 53 -12.00 -6.67 9.87
CA LEU A 53 -11.92 -7.84 10.74
C LEU A 53 -11.29 -7.53 12.10
N GLY A 54 -11.01 -6.27 12.39
CA GLY A 54 -10.48 -5.83 13.68
C GLY A 54 -8.96 -5.77 13.75
N ILE A 55 -8.27 -5.80 12.61
CA ILE A 55 -6.81 -5.66 12.53
C ILE A 55 -6.47 -4.20 12.29
N ARG A 56 -5.58 -3.65 13.09
CA ARG A 56 -5.06 -2.30 12.87
C ARG A 56 -3.94 -2.36 11.85
N LEU A 57 -3.94 -1.44 10.90
CA LEU A 57 -2.96 -1.43 9.82
C LEU A 57 -2.08 -0.19 9.88
N VAL A 58 -0.80 -0.40 9.63
CA VAL A 58 0.17 0.65 9.34
C VAL A 58 0.73 0.35 7.96
N LEU A 59 0.49 1.24 7.00
CA LEU A 59 0.97 1.08 5.64
C LEU A 59 2.23 1.91 5.46
N VAL A 60 3.30 1.27 5.00
CA VAL A 60 4.59 1.92 4.72
C VAL A 60 4.86 1.75 3.23
N HIS A 61 4.94 2.85 2.51
CA HIS A 61 5.09 2.80 1.06
C HIS A 61 6.34 3.53 0.58
N GLY A 62 6.87 3.08 -0.56
CA GLY A 62 7.91 3.76 -1.28
C GLY A 62 7.35 4.73 -2.33
N ILE A 63 8.22 5.56 -2.87
CA ILE A 63 7.86 6.56 -3.89
C ILE A 63 8.94 6.69 -4.98
N ARG A 64 9.88 5.73 -5.06
CA ARG A 64 11.02 5.86 -5.97
C ARG A 64 10.62 6.06 -7.43
N PRO A 65 9.75 5.24 -8.03
CA PRO A 65 9.36 5.45 -9.42
C PRO A 65 8.62 6.76 -9.64
N GLN A 66 7.83 7.22 -8.66
CA GLN A 66 7.12 8.49 -8.75
C GLN A 66 8.07 9.68 -8.73
N VAL A 67 9.12 9.60 -7.92
CA VAL A 67 10.18 10.62 -7.90
C VAL A 67 10.94 10.62 -9.22
N ASP A 68 11.33 9.44 -9.70
CA ASP A 68 12.07 9.31 -10.96
C ASP A 68 11.28 9.86 -12.14
N GLN A 69 9.98 9.64 -12.17
CA GLN A 69 9.12 10.16 -13.21
C GLN A 69 9.12 11.69 -13.24
N ARG A 70 9.12 12.33 -12.07
CA ARG A 70 9.15 13.80 -11.97
C ARG A 70 10.51 14.37 -12.37
N LEU A 71 11.59 13.62 -12.19
CA LEU A 71 12.95 14.05 -12.53
C LEU A 71 13.38 13.57 -13.92
N GLN A 72 12.52 12.92 -14.67
CA GLN A 72 12.83 12.26 -15.93
C GLN A 72 13.51 13.20 -16.94
N ASN A 73 13.09 14.45 -17.01
CA ASN A 73 13.64 15.47 -17.91
C ASN A 73 14.62 16.41 -17.21
N SER A 74 15.08 16.02 -16.02
CA SER A 74 15.98 16.81 -15.22
C SER A 74 17.40 16.20 -15.21
N VAL A 75 18.26 16.70 -14.34
CA VAL A 75 19.62 16.17 -14.16
C VAL A 75 19.54 14.68 -13.81
N PRO A 76 20.40 13.81 -14.40
CA PRO A 76 20.41 12.39 -14.05
C PRO A 76 20.58 12.16 -12.55
N PRO A 77 19.98 11.10 -11.99
CA PRO A 77 20.11 10.83 -10.56
C PRO A 77 21.56 10.54 -10.20
N ARG A 78 21.99 11.07 -9.05
CA ARG A 78 23.32 10.85 -8.49
C ARG A 78 23.22 9.89 -7.32
N PHE A 79 24.21 9.00 -7.21
CA PHE A 79 24.24 7.99 -6.16
C PHE A 79 25.59 8.04 -5.43
N HIS A 80 25.56 7.78 -4.13
CA HIS A 80 26.73 7.59 -3.30
C HIS A 80 26.49 6.37 -2.40
N ASN A 81 27.40 5.40 -2.49
CA ASN A 81 27.25 4.13 -1.73
C ASN A 81 25.87 3.49 -1.93
N HIS A 82 25.39 3.45 -3.16
CA HIS A 82 24.07 2.91 -3.54
C HIS A 82 22.88 3.71 -3.00
N LEU A 83 23.12 4.85 -2.37
CA LEU A 83 22.07 5.75 -1.92
C LEU A 83 21.94 6.91 -2.89
N ARG A 84 20.69 7.26 -3.22
CA ARG A 84 20.41 8.41 -4.07
C ARG A 84 20.75 9.70 -3.34
N ILE A 85 21.49 10.59 -4.01
CA ILE A 85 21.78 11.93 -3.48
C ILE A 85 20.55 12.81 -3.75
N THR A 86 20.01 13.40 -2.69
CA THR A 86 18.85 14.28 -2.76
C THR A 86 19.29 15.73 -2.66
N ASP A 87 19.27 16.46 -3.77
CA ASP A 87 19.47 17.91 -3.81
C ASP A 87 18.13 18.65 -3.67
N ASP A 88 18.13 19.98 -3.80
CA ASP A 88 16.93 20.79 -3.63
C ASP A 88 15.85 20.44 -4.66
N LEU A 89 16.24 20.21 -5.90
CA LEU A 89 15.30 19.82 -6.97
C LEU A 89 14.71 18.43 -6.69
N ALA A 90 15.55 17.48 -6.29
CA ALA A 90 15.11 16.14 -5.94
C ALA A 90 14.22 16.17 -4.70
N LEU A 91 14.53 17.01 -3.70
CA LEU A 91 13.71 17.15 -2.50
C LEU A 91 12.30 17.65 -2.85
N GLN A 92 12.18 18.62 -3.76
CA GLN A 92 10.89 19.10 -4.23
C GLN A 92 10.09 17.99 -4.90
N ALA A 93 10.74 17.19 -5.75
CA ALA A 93 10.12 16.04 -6.40
C ALA A 93 9.67 14.98 -5.37
N VAL A 94 10.47 14.74 -4.32
CA VAL A 94 10.11 13.83 -3.24
C VAL A 94 8.86 14.31 -2.51
N LYS A 95 8.78 15.59 -2.16
CA LYS A 95 7.62 16.15 -1.48
C LYS A 95 6.35 16.02 -2.32
N GLU A 96 6.44 16.33 -3.60
CA GLU A 96 5.30 16.22 -4.51
C GLU A 96 4.86 14.77 -4.69
N ALA A 97 5.81 13.86 -4.92
CA ALA A 97 5.53 12.44 -5.10
C ALA A 97 4.93 11.82 -3.84
N ALA A 98 5.52 12.10 -2.69
CA ALA A 98 5.04 11.58 -1.41
C ALA A 98 3.62 12.04 -1.11
N GLY A 99 3.34 13.32 -1.33
CA GLY A 99 2.02 13.88 -1.12
C GLY A 99 0.97 13.26 -2.04
N LEU A 100 1.30 13.12 -3.32
CA LEU A 100 0.38 12.55 -4.30
C LEU A 100 0.08 11.07 -3.98
N VAL A 101 1.11 10.26 -3.74
CA VAL A 101 0.92 8.83 -3.44
C VAL A 101 0.11 8.66 -2.17
N ARG A 102 0.40 9.44 -1.14
CA ARG A 102 -0.36 9.39 0.11
C ARG A 102 -1.85 9.67 -0.13
N VAL A 103 -2.16 10.72 -0.88
CA VAL A 103 -3.55 11.07 -1.16
C VAL A 103 -4.23 9.99 -2.00
N GLU A 104 -3.53 9.40 -2.98
CA GLU A 104 -4.08 8.30 -3.77
C GLU A 104 -4.44 7.10 -2.89
N ILE A 105 -3.56 6.72 -1.98
CA ILE A 105 -3.82 5.61 -1.05
C ILE A 105 -5.00 5.94 -0.13
N GLU A 106 -5.00 7.13 0.45
CA GLU A 106 -6.09 7.57 1.34
C GLU A 106 -7.43 7.62 0.59
N ALA A 107 -7.44 8.05 -0.66
CA ALA A 107 -8.65 8.09 -1.48
C ALA A 107 -9.20 6.68 -1.70
N LEU A 108 -8.34 5.71 -2.03
CA LEU A 108 -8.76 4.32 -2.22
C LEU A 108 -9.27 3.69 -0.93
N LEU A 109 -8.59 3.97 0.19
CA LEU A 109 -9.02 3.48 1.51
C LEU A 109 -10.38 4.07 1.91
N SER A 110 -10.65 5.32 1.55
CA SER A 110 -11.92 5.97 1.89
C SER A 110 -13.11 5.38 1.16
N LEU A 111 -12.88 4.69 0.02
CA LEU A 111 -13.94 3.94 -0.65
C LEU A 111 -14.35 2.68 0.14
N GLY A 112 -13.48 2.20 1.00
CA GLY A 112 -13.75 1.06 1.89
C GLY A 112 -14.02 -0.22 1.12
N LEU A 113 -15.01 -0.98 1.62
CA LEU A 113 -15.44 -2.26 1.05
C LEU A 113 -16.61 -2.08 0.08
N ALA A 114 -16.77 -0.92 -0.46
CA ALA A 114 -17.91 -0.56 -1.32
C ALA A 114 -18.15 -1.55 -2.46
#